data_e4b1cb122b315b32a47a27b94d63e214
#
_entry.id   e4b1cb122b315b32a47a27b94d63e214
#
_cell.length_a   1.000
_cell.length_b   1.000
_cell.length_c   1.000
_cell.angle_alpha   90.00
_cell.angle_beta   90.00
_cell.angle_gamma   90.00
#
_symmetry.space_group_name_H-M   'P 1'
#
loop_
_entity.id
_entity.type
_entity.pdbx_description
1 polymer ?
#
loop_
_entity_poly.entity_id
_entity_poly.type
_entity_poly.pdbx_seq_one_letter_code
_entity_poly.pdbx_strand_id
1 'polypeptide(L)'
;MAKKVGLTSTSRSKESRQQERKKLGSLRSLTVQPKTKQRYEDGLNKFFAFLRDEGLPLPRKRDGMDDVVSDYLEFLWSQGEGRAAASTFMTGLQDYDPKLKHCLPGSWRLLKTWAIHEVPSRAPPMTEDVLKAMVGWAVLQGHPIFALSLLVGFFGLLRTGELLSLQAWQIHMNSPLEPAVINLGLTKSGTRQGAAESVTLTEQPVLQLLWEWKKTVPPHTFLTLKPHGWRSLFGECLSKLKLDKWEFRPYSLRRGGATHLFVKCGSLDRVLLAGRWTAIKTAKVYLNSGLAMLTELQIPKTLLSPFHSVYKKNLTQPSLEQARPDRPSRTGGRGTKRKASKTRKGGGSF
;
A
#
# COMPACT_ATOMS: atom_id res chain seq x y z
N MET A 1 -17.12 9.80 -2.30
CA MET A 1 -17.16 9.41 -0.87
C MET A 1 -17.75 8.02 -0.75
N ALA A 2 -16.95 6.97 -0.71
CA ALA A 2 -17.44 5.64 -0.38
C ALA A 2 -17.49 5.53 1.16
N LYS A 3 -18.66 5.70 1.76
CA LYS A 3 -18.89 5.30 3.15
C LYS A 3 -18.55 3.82 3.26
N LYS A 4 -17.49 3.46 3.98
CA LYS A 4 -17.31 2.10 4.45
C LYS A 4 -18.51 1.78 5.33
N VAL A 5 -19.50 1.08 4.79
CA VAL A 5 -20.61 0.54 5.54
C VAL A 5 -20.03 -0.59 6.38
N GLY A 6 -19.61 -0.27 7.60
CA GLY A 6 -19.28 -1.27 8.59
C GLY A 6 -20.56 -2.03 8.92
N LEU A 7 -20.54 -3.33 8.76
CA LEU A 7 -21.54 -4.23 9.32
C LEU A 7 -21.48 -4.10 10.85
N THR A 8 -22.24 -3.17 11.38
CA THR A 8 -22.38 -3.01 12.82
C THR A 8 -23.64 -3.67 13.27
N SER A 9 -23.46 -4.58 14.22
CA SER A 9 -24.43 -4.96 15.24
C SER A 9 -25.75 -5.59 14.78
N THR A 10 -26.01 -6.74 15.34
CA THR A 10 -27.25 -7.52 15.38
C THR A 10 -28.49 -6.77 15.88
N SER A 11 -28.37 -5.51 16.30
CA SER A 11 -29.45 -4.69 16.86
C SER A 11 -30.32 -3.94 15.84
N ARG A 12 -30.01 -4.04 14.52
CA ARG A 12 -30.81 -3.37 13.47
C ARG A 12 -32.04 -4.17 13.09
N SER A 13 -33.15 -3.49 12.82
CA SER A 13 -34.36 -4.14 12.36
C SER A 13 -34.15 -4.89 11.03
N LYS A 14 -35.00 -5.86 10.74
CA LYS A 14 -34.96 -6.62 9.47
C LYS A 14 -35.09 -5.70 8.27
N GLU A 15 -35.95 -4.71 8.34
CA GLU A 15 -36.24 -3.73 7.29
C GLU A 15 -35.03 -2.84 7.00
N SER A 16 -34.35 -2.36 8.05
CA SER A 16 -33.12 -1.58 7.93
C SER A 16 -32.01 -2.39 7.24
N ARG A 17 -31.83 -3.65 7.65
CA ARG A 17 -30.87 -4.55 6.98
C ARG A 17 -31.23 -4.82 5.53
N GLN A 18 -32.51 -4.96 5.20
CA GLN A 18 -32.97 -5.19 3.84
C GLN A 18 -32.69 -3.97 2.94
N GLN A 19 -32.95 -2.77 3.41
CA GLN A 19 -32.66 -1.54 2.67
C GLN A 19 -31.15 -1.37 2.41
N GLU A 20 -30.31 -1.62 3.40
CA GLU A 20 -28.85 -1.57 3.25
C GLU A 20 -28.36 -2.62 2.24
N ARG A 21 -28.86 -3.85 2.33
CA ARG A 21 -28.48 -4.94 1.41
C ARG A 21 -28.92 -4.68 -0.04
N LYS A 22 -30.07 -4.04 -0.27
CA LYS A 22 -30.48 -3.59 -1.60
C LYS A 22 -29.46 -2.63 -2.22
N LYS A 23 -28.85 -1.73 -1.42
CA LYS A 23 -27.80 -0.81 -1.87
C LYS A 23 -26.47 -1.50 -2.17
N LEU A 24 -26.17 -2.60 -1.49
CA LEU A 24 -24.94 -3.37 -1.66
C LEU A 24 -24.98 -4.30 -2.89
N GLY A 25 -26.18 -4.70 -3.33
CA GLY A 25 -26.36 -5.66 -4.43
C GLY A 25 -26.36 -7.12 -3.95
N SER A 26 -26.11 -8.05 -4.87
CA SER A 26 -26.15 -9.48 -4.55
C SER A 26 -24.89 -9.93 -3.80
N LEU A 27 -25.03 -10.94 -2.91
CA LEU A 27 -23.87 -11.53 -2.22
C LEU A 27 -22.83 -12.07 -3.21
N ARG A 28 -23.25 -12.59 -4.35
CA ARG A 28 -22.33 -13.08 -5.40
C ARG A 28 -21.45 -11.97 -5.97
N SER A 29 -21.98 -10.76 -6.13
CA SER A 29 -21.20 -9.61 -6.60
C SER A 29 -20.25 -9.05 -5.54
N LEU A 30 -20.44 -9.41 -4.27
CA LEU A 30 -19.63 -8.94 -3.13
C LEU A 30 -18.51 -9.91 -2.74
N THR A 31 -18.40 -11.07 -3.37
CA THR A 31 -17.37 -12.08 -3.06
C THR A 31 -15.95 -11.56 -3.26
N VAL A 32 -15.77 -10.70 -4.26
CA VAL A 32 -14.48 -10.14 -4.64
C VAL A 32 -14.59 -8.63 -4.79
N GLN A 33 -13.55 -7.91 -4.39
CA GLN A 33 -13.48 -6.45 -4.59
C GLN A 33 -13.45 -6.09 -6.07
N PRO A 34 -14.12 -5.00 -6.53
CA PRO A 34 -14.24 -4.66 -7.95
C PRO A 34 -12.90 -4.63 -8.70
N LYS A 35 -11.86 -4.04 -8.10
CA LYS A 35 -10.51 -4.01 -8.68
C LYS A 35 -9.88 -5.40 -8.84
N THR A 36 -10.20 -6.34 -7.96
CA THR A 36 -9.72 -7.73 -8.06
C THR A 36 -10.51 -8.45 -9.13
N LYS A 37 -11.82 -8.21 -9.21
CA LYS A 37 -12.68 -8.79 -10.24
C LYS A 37 -12.23 -8.39 -11.65
N GLN A 38 -11.91 -7.12 -11.86
CA GLN A 38 -11.34 -6.66 -13.14
C GLN A 38 -10.08 -7.44 -13.53
N ARG A 39 -9.16 -7.66 -12.59
CA ARG A 39 -7.94 -8.45 -12.86
C ARG A 39 -8.24 -9.91 -13.20
N TYR A 40 -9.28 -10.48 -12.59
CA TYR A 40 -9.72 -11.83 -12.90
C TYR A 40 -10.29 -11.89 -14.32
N GLU A 41 -11.13 -10.94 -14.68
CA GLU A 41 -11.70 -10.78 -16.04
C GLU A 41 -10.59 -10.61 -17.07
N ASP A 42 -9.62 -9.75 -16.84
CA ASP A 42 -8.45 -9.54 -17.71
C ASP A 42 -7.67 -10.84 -17.91
N GLY A 43 -7.42 -11.60 -16.82
CA GLY A 43 -6.75 -12.90 -16.89
C GLY A 43 -7.54 -13.97 -17.67
N LEU A 44 -8.86 -14.01 -17.46
CA LEU A 44 -9.75 -14.91 -18.21
C LEU A 44 -9.80 -14.57 -19.69
N ASN A 45 -9.87 -13.29 -20.03
CA ASN A 45 -9.88 -12.83 -21.42
C ASN A 45 -8.59 -13.26 -22.16
N LYS A 46 -7.43 -13.18 -21.51
CA LYS A 46 -6.16 -13.67 -22.06
C LYS A 46 -6.19 -15.19 -22.26
N PHE A 47 -6.76 -15.94 -21.35
CA PHE A 47 -6.91 -17.40 -21.48
C PHE A 47 -7.83 -17.78 -22.65
N PHE A 48 -8.97 -17.12 -22.77
CA PHE A 48 -9.87 -17.35 -23.90
C PHE A 48 -9.28 -16.93 -25.25
N ALA A 49 -8.41 -15.92 -25.27
CA ALA A 49 -7.64 -15.58 -26.46
C ALA A 49 -6.66 -16.70 -26.83
N PHE A 50 -5.89 -17.18 -25.86
CA PHE A 50 -4.99 -18.33 -26.04
C PHE A 50 -5.71 -19.55 -26.63
N LEU A 51 -6.88 -19.92 -26.09
CA LEU A 51 -7.65 -21.04 -26.61
C LEU A 51 -8.05 -20.85 -28.09
N ARG A 52 -8.42 -19.62 -28.46
CA ARG A 52 -8.78 -19.33 -29.87
C ARG A 52 -7.58 -19.38 -30.79
N ASP A 53 -6.45 -18.81 -30.35
CA ASP A 53 -5.25 -18.69 -31.16
C ASP A 53 -4.60 -20.06 -31.38
N GLU A 54 -4.66 -20.96 -30.38
CA GLU A 54 -4.20 -22.34 -30.48
C GLU A 54 -5.25 -23.32 -31.05
N GLY A 55 -6.44 -22.85 -31.39
CA GLY A 55 -7.52 -23.69 -31.91
C GLY A 55 -8.06 -24.71 -30.89
N LEU A 56 -7.84 -24.49 -29.60
CA LEU A 56 -8.23 -25.40 -28.53
C LEU A 56 -9.68 -25.18 -28.09
N PRO A 57 -10.54 -26.21 -28.08
CA PRO A 57 -11.90 -26.06 -27.57
C PRO A 57 -11.90 -25.97 -26.03
N LEU A 58 -12.77 -25.16 -25.49
CA LEU A 58 -12.99 -25.18 -24.03
C LEU A 58 -13.59 -26.53 -23.62
N PRO A 59 -12.94 -27.28 -22.72
CA PRO A 59 -13.39 -28.60 -22.31
C PRO A 59 -14.79 -28.56 -21.70
N ARG A 60 -15.69 -29.44 -22.20
CA ARG A 60 -17.03 -29.59 -21.64
C ARG A 60 -17.05 -30.32 -20.30
N LYS A 61 -16.08 -31.22 -20.09
CA LYS A 61 -15.89 -31.97 -18.85
C LYS A 61 -14.77 -31.34 -18.02
N ARG A 62 -14.90 -31.39 -16.71
CA ARG A 62 -13.91 -30.82 -15.78
C ARG A 62 -12.56 -31.52 -15.82
N ASP A 63 -12.55 -32.81 -16.13
CA ASP A 63 -11.33 -33.61 -16.19
C ASP A 63 -10.36 -33.10 -17.27
N GLY A 64 -10.87 -32.62 -18.42
CA GLY A 64 -10.04 -32.00 -19.45
C GLY A 64 -9.66 -30.55 -19.18
N MET A 65 -10.25 -29.91 -18.16
CA MET A 65 -9.92 -28.51 -17.84
C MET A 65 -8.54 -28.37 -17.22
N ASP A 66 -8.09 -29.33 -16.41
CA ASP A 66 -6.77 -29.28 -15.76
C ASP A 66 -5.64 -29.36 -16.80
N ASP A 67 -5.81 -30.17 -17.84
CA ASP A 67 -4.83 -30.31 -18.93
C ASP A 67 -4.70 -28.98 -19.70
N VAL A 68 -5.82 -28.44 -20.16
CA VAL A 68 -5.83 -27.16 -20.92
C VAL A 68 -5.34 -25.99 -20.09
N VAL A 69 -5.66 -25.95 -18.80
CA VAL A 69 -5.14 -24.92 -17.89
C VAL A 69 -3.65 -25.12 -17.64
N SER A 70 -3.17 -26.36 -17.57
CA SER A 70 -1.74 -26.67 -17.46
C SER A 70 -0.98 -26.21 -18.68
N ASP A 71 -1.50 -26.45 -19.89
CA ASP A 71 -0.92 -25.99 -21.16
C ASP A 71 -0.84 -24.45 -21.18
N TYR A 72 -1.89 -23.76 -20.72
CA TYR A 72 -1.86 -22.30 -20.61
C TYR A 72 -0.83 -21.80 -19.60
N LEU A 73 -0.62 -22.49 -18.48
CA LEU A 73 0.43 -22.11 -17.52
C LEU A 73 1.84 -22.30 -18.11
N GLU A 74 2.08 -23.39 -18.88
CA GLU A 74 3.32 -23.60 -19.61
C GLU A 74 3.53 -22.52 -20.70
N PHE A 75 2.47 -22.15 -21.41
CA PHE A 75 2.49 -21.02 -22.35
C PHE A 75 2.91 -19.74 -21.65
N LEU A 76 2.27 -19.37 -20.52
CA LEU A 76 2.65 -18.15 -19.76
C LEU A 76 4.11 -18.21 -19.31
N TRP A 77 4.58 -19.37 -18.88
CA TRP A 77 5.96 -19.57 -18.48
C TRP A 77 6.92 -19.36 -19.66
N SER A 78 6.64 -19.96 -20.82
CA SER A 78 7.46 -19.82 -22.04
C SER A 78 7.50 -18.40 -22.59
N GLN A 79 6.42 -17.63 -22.40
CA GLN A 79 6.34 -16.22 -22.80
C GLN A 79 7.04 -15.26 -21.80
N GLY A 80 7.62 -15.79 -20.71
CA GLY A 80 8.28 -14.96 -19.70
C GLY A 80 7.33 -14.14 -18.82
N GLU A 81 6.03 -14.51 -18.77
CA GLU A 81 5.08 -13.86 -17.87
C GLU A 81 5.40 -14.18 -16.42
N GLY A 82 5.19 -13.21 -15.51
CA GLY A 82 5.46 -13.43 -14.08
C GLY A 82 4.42 -14.33 -13.40
N ARG A 83 4.85 -15.16 -12.45
CA ARG A 83 3.99 -16.07 -11.66
C ARG A 83 2.73 -15.40 -11.08
N ALA A 84 2.78 -14.10 -10.80
CA ALA A 84 1.64 -13.36 -10.27
C ALA A 84 0.45 -13.31 -11.27
N ALA A 85 0.72 -13.26 -12.57
CA ALA A 85 -0.30 -13.31 -13.62
C ALA A 85 -0.98 -14.68 -13.61
N ALA A 86 -0.20 -15.77 -13.63
CA ALA A 86 -0.69 -17.14 -13.54
C ALA A 86 -1.52 -17.41 -12.27
N SER A 87 -1.04 -16.95 -11.10
CA SER A 87 -1.79 -17.07 -9.83
C SER A 87 -3.10 -16.28 -9.83
N THR A 88 -3.12 -15.09 -10.45
CA THR A 88 -4.32 -14.27 -10.58
C THR A 88 -5.34 -14.92 -11.50
N PHE A 89 -4.89 -15.45 -12.64
CA PHE A 89 -5.70 -16.22 -13.56
C PHE A 89 -6.33 -17.45 -12.89
N MET A 90 -5.52 -18.30 -12.23
CA MET A 90 -6.00 -19.50 -11.54
C MET A 90 -7.09 -19.19 -10.51
N THR A 91 -6.90 -18.09 -9.74
CA THR A 91 -7.88 -17.66 -8.76
C THR A 91 -9.13 -17.09 -9.45
N GLY A 92 -8.96 -16.36 -10.55
CA GLY A 92 -10.05 -15.81 -11.36
C GLY A 92 -10.89 -16.91 -12.02
N LEU A 93 -10.26 -17.95 -12.53
CA LEU A 93 -10.93 -19.13 -13.10
C LEU A 93 -11.81 -19.84 -12.05
N GLN A 94 -11.31 -19.97 -10.83
CA GLN A 94 -12.09 -20.55 -9.72
C GLN A 94 -13.17 -19.60 -9.17
N ASP A 95 -13.06 -18.30 -9.35
CA ASP A 95 -14.13 -17.35 -9.05
C ASP A 95 -15.22 -17.41 -10.13
N TYR A 96 -14.83 -17.58 -11.40
CA TYR A 96 -15.72 -17.74 -12.53
C TYR A 96 -16.53 -19.05 -12.46
N ASP A 97 -15.85 -20.18 -12.26
CA ASP A 97 -16.50 -21.47 -11.96
C ASP A 97 -15.96 -22.06 -10.64
N PRO A 98 -16.66 -21.83 -9.51
CA PRO A 98 -16.27 -22.34 -8.19
C PRO A 98 -16.19 -23.86 -8.12
N LYS A 99 -16.82 -24.58 -9.04
CA LYS A 99 -16.79 -26.05 -9.10
C LYS A 99 -15.42 -26.58 -9.52
N LEU A 100 -14.57 -25.73 -10.12
CA LEU A 100 -13.18 -26.07 -10.50
C LEU A 100 -12.21 -26.05 -9.31
N LYS A 101 -12.64 -25.65 -8.12
CA LYS A 101 -11.76 -25.49 -6.95
C LYS A 101 -10.90 -26.72 -6.61
N HIS A 102 -11.40 -27.91 -6.86
CA HIS A 102 -10.72 -29.18 -6.58
C HIS A 102 -10.41 -30.00 -7.83
N CYS A 103 -10.64 -29.44 -9.01
CA CYS A 103 -10.52 -30.12 -10.30
C CYS A 103 -9.26 -29.72 -11.10
N LEU A 104 -8.33 -28.99 -10.49
CA LEU A 104 -7.12 -28.47 -11.15
C LEU A 104 -5.83 -28.86 -10.39
N PRO A 105 -5.63 -30.15 -10.03
CA PRO A 105 -4.47 -30.55 -9.22
C PRO A 105 -3.15 -30.41 -9.97
N GLY A 106 -3.10 -30.71 -11.28
CA GLY A 106 -1.93 -30.57 -12.13
C GLY A 106 -1.51 -29.12 -12.27
N SER A 107 -2.45 -28.24 -12.63
CA SER A 107 -2.23 -26.82 -12.76
C SER A 107 -1.71 -26.19 -11.45
N TRP A 108 -2.29 -26.54 -10.30
CA TRP A 108 -1.78 -26.08 -9.00
C TRP A 108 -0.39 -26.63 -8.66
N ARG A 109 -0.06 -27.84 -9.12
CA ARG A 109 1.29 -28.40 -8.99
C ARG A 109 2.29 -27.58 -9.81
N LEU A 110 1.98 -27.28 -11.08
CA LEU A 110 2.82 -26.40 -11.93
C LEU A 110 3.05 -25.04 -11.29
N LEU A 111 1.99 -24.39 -10.79
CA LEU A 111 2.12 -23.10 -10.13
C LEU A 111 2.98 -23.15 -8.85
N LYS A 112 2.99 -24.27 -8.12
CA LYS A 112 3.91 -24.51 -6.99
C LYS A 112 5.34 -24.69 -7.47
N THR A 113 5.55 -25.47 -8.54
CA THR A 113 6.87 -25.66 -9.17
C THR A 113 7.41 -24.31 -9.65
N TRP A 114 6.61 -23.52 -10.34
CA TRP A 114 6.98 -22.16 -10.72
C TRP A 114 7.46 -21.31 -9.54
N ALA A 115 6.78 -21.39 -8.38
CA ALA A 115 7.17 -20.66 -7.18
C ALA A 115 8.53 -21.08 -6.60
N ILE A 116 9.02 -22.27 -6.90
CA ILE A 116 10.34 -22.74 -6.48
C ILE A 116 11.42 -22.14 -7.38
N HIS A 117 11.15 -22.08 -8.68
CA HIS A 117 12.12 -21.58 -9.67
C HIS A 117 12.12 -20.06 -9.79
N GLU A 118 11.00 -19.41 -9.52
CA GLU A 118 10.89 -17.96 -9.52
C GLU A 118 10.54 -17.45 -8.11
N VAL A 119 11.59 -17.26 -7.31
CA VAL A 119 11.44 -16.75 -5.95
C VAL A 119 11.04 -15.27 -6.00
N PRO A 120 9.90 -14.87 -5.38
CA PRO A 120 9.47 -13.48 -5.42
C PRO A 120 10.50 -12.54 -4.81
N SER A 121 10.95 -11.54 -5.57
CA SER A 121 11.75 -10.44 -5.03
C SER A 121 10.95 -9.70 -3.97
N ARG A 122 11.54 -9.56 -2.79
CA ARG A 122 10.93 -8.88 -1.65
C ARG A 122 11.63 -7.56 -1.41
N ALA A 123 10.86 -6.49 -1.22
CA ALA A 123 11.42 -5.21 -0.83
C ALA A 123 12.29 -5.38 0.44
N PRO A 124 13.52 -4.86 0.50
CA PRO A 124 14.37 -4.94 1.68
C PRO A 124 13.73 -4.19 2.86
N PRO A 125 14.04 -4.56 4.11
CA PRO A 125 13.63 -3.80 5.28
C PRO A 125 14.38 -2.47 5.30
N MET A 126 13.68 -1.37 5.53
CA MET A 126 14.33 -0.08 5.77
C MET A 126 15.00 -0.08 7.13
N THR A 127 16.27 0.28 7.21
CA THR A 127 16.94 0.45 8.50
C THR A 127 16.51 1.75 9.17
N GLU A 128 16.66 1.83 10.49
CA GLU A 128 16.35 3.07 11.22
C GLU A 128 17.27 4.22 10.77
N ASP A 129 18.51 3.95 10.40
CA ASP A 129 19.44 4.96 9.91
C ASP A 129 19.00 5.52 8.54
N VAL A 130 18.52 4.67 7.63
CA VAL A 130 17.93 5.11 6.36
C VAL A 130 16.68 5.94 6.62
N LEU A 131 15.80 5.50 7.52
CA LEU A 131 14.63 6.28 7.90
C LEU A 131 15.01 7.67 8.41
N LYS A 132 15.97 7.76 9.35
CA LYS A 132 16.47 9.02 9.89
C LYS A 132 17.03 9.94 8.80
N ALA A 133 17.77 9.40 7.85
CA ALA A 133 18.29 10.17 6.72
C ALA A 133 17.18 10.68 5.80
N MET A 134 16.19 9.83 5.49
CA MET A 134 15.03 10.24 4.68
C MET A 134 14.21 11.34 5.36
N VAL A 135 13.99 11.21 6.67
CA VAL A 135 13.29 12.23 7.48
C VAL A 135 14.09 13.54 7.49
N GLY A 136 15.42 13.48 7.74
CA GLY A 136 16.30 14.65 7.70
C GLY A 136 16.29 15.35 6.35
N TRP A 137 16.37 14.59 5.25
CA TRP A 137 16.24 15.13 3.91
C TRP A 137 14.88 15.80 3.69
N ALA A 138 13.80 15.12 4.07
CA ALA A 138 12.44 15.65 3.90
C ALA A 138 12.23 16.98 4.63
N VAL A 139 12.76 17.12 5.84
CA VAL A 139 12.72 18.37 6.60
C VAL A 139 13.53 19.46 5.91
N LEU A 140 14.74 19.16 5.42
CA LEU A 140 15.57 20.13 4.67
C LEU A 140 14.90 20.63 3.39
N GLN A 141 14.12 19.77 2.73
CA GLN A 141 13.40 20.11 1.51
C GLN A 141 12.03 20.78 1.77
N GLY A 142 11.68 21.04 3.04
CA GLY A 142 10.40 21.67 3.40
C GLY A 142 9.19 20.73 3.30
N HIS A 143 9.41 19.43 3.47
CA HIS A 143 8.36 18.40 3.45
C HIS A 143 8.10 17.76 4.84
N PRO A 144 7.75 18.54 5.89
CA PRO A 144 7.62 18.01 7.25
C PRO A 144 6.50 16.97 7.39
N ILE A 145 5.43 17.09 6.62
CA ILE A 145 4.32 16.11 6.63
C ILE A 145 4.76 14.78 6.01
N PHE A 146 5.57 14.81 4.97
CA PHE A 146 6.16 13.61 4.41
C PHE A 146 7.11 12.95 5.43
N ALA A 147 7.96 13.73 6.11
CA ALA A 147 8.82 13.26 7.19
C ALA A 147 8.01 12.56 8.31
N LEU A 148 6.94 13.20 8.80
CA LEU A 148 6.04 12.61 9.80
C LEU A 148 5.38 11.32 9.30
N SER A 149 4.96 11.28 8.05
CA SER A 149 4.34 10.09 7.46
C SER A 149 5.31 8.89 7.38
N LEU A 150 6.60 9.12 7.10
CA LEU A 150 7.63 8.09 7.12
C LEU A 150 7.78 7.48 8.53
N LEU A 151 7.84 8.34 9.56
CA LEU A 151 7.95 7.91 10.95
C LEU A 151 6.72 7.10 11.40
N VAL A 152 5.52 7.61 11.12
CA VAL A 152 4.25 6.92 11.46
C VAL A 152 4.14 5.59 10.70
N GLY A 153 4.56 5.54 9.44
CA GLY A 153 4.56 4.31 8.64
C GLY A 153 5.50 3.24 9.19
N PHE A 154 6.68 3.65 9.64
CA PHE A 154 7.72 2.77 10.18
C PHE A 154 7.35 2.26 11.59
N PHE A 155 7.18 3.17 12.55
CA PHE A 155 6.91 2.80 13.95
C PHE A 155 5.50 2.23 14.18
N GLY A 156 4.53 2.65 13.37
CA GLY A 156 3.17 2.09 13.38
C GLY A 156 3.03 0.79 12.57
N LEU A 157 4.09 0.30 11.93
CA LEU A 157 4.03 -0.89 11.08
C LEU A 157 2.84 -0.85 10.11
N LEU A 158 2.52 0.31 9.54
CA LEU A 158 1.36 0.49 8.68
C LEU A 158 1.57 -0.13 7.30
N ARG A 159 0.52 -0.73 6.75
CA ARG A 159 0.53 -1.07 5.32
C ARG A 159 0.51 0.23 4.51
N THR A 160 1.19 0.25 3.37
CA THR A 160 1.24 1.45 2.51
C THR A 160 -0.16 2.04 2.23
N GLY A 161 -1.16 1.19 1.99
CA GLY A 161 -2.52 1.65 1.77
C GLY A 161 -3.18 2.28 3.02
N GLU A 162 -2.86 1.76 4.20
CA GLU A 162 -3.34 2.30 5.48
C GLU A 162 -2.71 3.68 5.74
N LEU A 163 -1.39 3.79 5.58
CA LEU A 163 -0.66 5.05 5.72
C LEU A 163 -1.21 6.13 4.77
N LEU A 164 -1.39 5.79 3.48
CA LEU A 164 -1.86 6.73 2.46
C LEU A 164 -3.34 7.11 2.59
N SER A 165 -4.11 6.40 3.42
CA SER A 165 -5.51 6.71 3.70
C SER A 165 -5.76 7.21 5.13
N LEU A 166 -4.71 7.38 5.92
CA LEU A 166 -4.80 7.78 7.32
C LEU A 166 -5.22 9.25 7.44
N GLN A 167 -6.24 9.52 8.24
CA GLN A 167 -6.77 10.86 8.52
C GLN A 167 -6.62 11.21 10.00
N ALA A 168 -6.57 12.51 10.31
CA ALA A 168 -6.35 13.02 11.66
C ALA A 168 -7.37 12.52 12.70
N TRP A 169 -8.65 12.36 12.32
CA TRP A 169 -9.70 11.86 13.22
C TRP A 169 -9.49 10.41 13.66
N GLN A 170 -8.72 9.62 12.91
CA GLN A 170 -8.41 8.23 13.24
C GLN A 170 -7.33 8.10 14.33
N ILE A 171 -6.66 9.20 14.65
CA ILE A 171 -5.56 9.24 15.61
C ILE A 171 -6.09 9.76 16.94
N HIS A 172 -6.05 8.91 17.96
CA HIS A 172 -6.51 9.21 19.31
C HIS A 172 -5.30 9.37 20.23
N MET A 173 -5.16 10.54 20.83
CA MET A 173 -4.11 10.85 21.81
C MET A 173 -4.61 11.99 22.73
N ASN A 174 -4.29 11.85 24.03
CA ASN A 174 -4.67 12.83 25.06
C ASN A 174 -3.53 13.82 25.33
N SER A 175 -2.29 13.37 25.16
CA SER A 175 -1.09 14.18 25.31
C SER A 175 0.04 13.67 24.40
N PRO A 176 1.10 14.48 24.18
CA PRO A 176 2.27 14.00 23.44
C PRO A 176 3.14 13.04 24.25
N LEU A 177 2.90 12.88 25.56
CA LEU A 177 3.66 11.99 26.46
C LEU A 177 3.06 10.60 26.57
N GLU A 178 1.80 10.45 26.14
CA GLU A 178 1.08 9.17 26.18
C GLU A 178 1.06 8.50 24.79
N PRO A 179 0.93 7.14 24.76
CA PRO A 179 0.79 6.43 23.52
C PRO A 179 -0.39 6.94 22.67
N ALA A 180 -0.18 7.09 21.36
CA ALA A 180 -1.25 7.36 20.41
C ALA A 180 -1.86 6.07 19.88
N VAL A 181 -3.19 6.03 19.79
CA VAL A 181 -3.93 4.92 19.16
C VAL A 181 -4.44 5.36 17.80
N ILE A 182 -4.05 4.65 16.76
CA ILE A 182 -4.54 4.85 15.39
C ILE A 182 -5.63 3.83 15.11
N ASN A 183 -6.86 4.27 14.97
CA ASN A 183 -7.99 3.43 14.60
C ASN A 183 -8.05 3.27 13.08
N LEU A 184 -7.72 2.09 12.59
CA LEU A 184 -7.73 1.78 11.16
C LEU A 184 -9.11 1.32 10.65
N GLY A 185 -10.02 1.01 11.56
CA GLY A 185 -11.33 0.47 11.24
C GLY A 185 -11.24 -0.92 10.60
N LEU A 186 -12.17 -1.23 9.70
CA LEU A 186 -12.18 -2.49 8.97
C LEU A 186 -11.14 -2.47 7.84
N THR A 187 -9.95 -2.97 8.14
CA THR A 187 -8.90 -3.20 7.15
C THR A 187 -9.17 -4.46 6.33
N LYS A 188 -8.32 -4.77 5.34
CA LYS A 188 -8.43 -6.02 4.56
C LYS A 188 -8.36 -7.28 5.45
N SER A 189 -7.52 -7.29 6.48
CA SER A 189 -7.43 -8.39 7.46
C SER A 189 -8.58 -8.32 8.46
N GLY A 190 -8.90 -7.15 8.98
CA GLY A 190 -10.00 -6.93 9.90
C GLY A 190 -11.36 -7.34 9.29
N THR A 191 -11.58 -7.09 8.01
CA THR A 191 -12.79 -7.56 7.32
C THR A 191 -12.90 -9.09 7.31
N ARG A 192 -11.77 -9.80 7.15
CA ARG A 192 -11.75 -11.28 7.19
C ARG A 192 -11.98 -11.84 8.59
N GLN A 193 -11.62 -11.08 9.63
CA GLN A 193 -11.76 -11.45 11.03
C GLN A 193 -13.04 -10.92 11.67
N GLY A 194 -13.77 -10.05 10.95
CA GLY A 194 -14.97 -9.38 11.50
C GLY A 194 -14.64 -8.34 12.58
N ALA A 195 -13.38 -7.87 12.68
CA ALA A 195 -12.92 -6.96 13.72
C ALA A 195 -12.27 -5.71 13.16
N ALA A 196 -12.48 -4.57 13.83
CA ALA A 196 -11.72 -3.35 13.56
C ALA A 196 -10.27 -3.50 14.06
N GLU A 197 -9.32 -2.98 13.29
CA GLU A 197 -7.91 -2.98 13.66
C GLU A 197 -7.46 -1.62 14.18
N SER A 198 -6.57 -1.62 15.15
CA SER A 198 -5.88 -0.43 15.67
C SER A 198 -4.38 -0.66 15.77
N VAL A 199 -3.64 0.42 15.89
CA VAL A 199 -2.18 0.44 16.09
C VAL A 199 -1.87 1.41 17.21
N THR A 200 -0.95 1.02 18.11
CA THR A 200 -0.45 1.89 19.15
C THR A 200 0.95 2.38 18.78
N LEU A 201 1.16 3.69 18.80
CA LEU A 201 2.46 4.35 18.68
C LEU A 201 2.97 4.74 20.07
N THR A 202 4.25 4.45 20.33
CA THR A 202 4.89 4.69 21.63
C THR A 202 6.18 5.52 21.53
N GLU A 203 6.68 5.76 20.33
CA GLU A 203 7.95 6.46 20.11
C GLU A 203 7.79 7.97 20.35
N GLN A 204 8.33 8.46 21.47
CA GLN A 204 8.12 9.82 21.98
C GLN A 204 8.36 10.95 20.95
N PRO A 205 9.46 10.97 20.17
CA PRO A 205 9.65 12.01 19.17
C PRO A 205 8.58 12.02 18.10
N VAL A 206 8.02 10.85 17.75
CA VAL A 206 6.93 10.73 16.77
C VAL A 206 5.62 11.23 17.37
N LEU A 207 5.36 10.91 18.64
CA LEU A 207 4.17 11.36 19.36
C LEU A 207 4.11 12.90 19.46
N GLN A 208 5.24 13.54 19.75
CA GLN A 208 5.33 15.00 19.81
C GLN A 208 4.96 15.63 18.46
N LEU A 209 5.59 15.19 17.38
CA LEU A 209 5.32 15.70 16.02
C LEU A 209 3.87 15.43 15.60
N LEU A 210 3.35 14.27 15.92
CA LEU A 210 1.98 13.86 15.57
C LEU A 210 0.94 14.70 16.33
N TRP A 211 1.23 15.01 17.60
CA TRP A 211 0.42 15.87 18.44
C TRP A 211 0.35 17.29 17.88
N GLU A 212 1.49 17.90 17.56
CA GLU A 212 1.54 19.24 16.99
C GLU A 212 0.82 19.29 15.64
N TRP A 213 1.07 18.34 14.75
CA TRP A 213 0.36 18.26 13.48
C TRP A 213 -1.16 18.14 13.68
N LYS A 214 -1.60 17.24 14.56
CA LYS A 214 -3.04 16.99 14.78
C LYS A 214 -3.78 18.22 15.28
N LYS A 215 -3.15 19.08 16.10
CA LYS A 215 -3.74 20.33 16.58
C LYS A 215 -3.94 21.38 15.48
N THR A 216 -3.14 21.33 14.42
CA THR A 216 -3.15 22.35 13.37
C THR A 216 -4.07 22.01 12.19
N VAL A 217 -4.63 20.80 12.14
CA VAL A 217 -5.39 20.33 10.97
C VAL A 217 -6.83 19.93 11.31
N PRO A 218 -7.78 20.11 10.36
CA PRO A 218 -9.13 19.57 10.48
C PRO A 218 -9.16 18.03 10.61
N PRO A 219 -10.20 17.46 11.24
CA PRO A 219 -10.28 16.01 11.51
C PRO A 219 -10.15 15.11 10.28
N HIS A 220 -10.65 15.55 9.12
CA HIS A 220 -10.62 14.78 7.88
C HIS A 220 -9.38 15.02 7.01
N THR A 221 -8.39 15.75 7.52
CA THR A 221 -7.11 15.95 6.82
C THR A 221 -6.33 14.64 6.78
N PHE A 222 -5.84 14.29 5.59
CA PHE A 222 -4.96 13.14 5.42
C PHE A 222 -3.56 13.45 5.94
N LEU A 223 -2.94 12.45 6.58
CA LEU A 223 -1.54 12.53 7.03
C LEU A 223 -0.56 12.59 5.85
N THR A 224 -0.98 12.15 4.68
CA THR A 224 -0.10 12.10 3.51
C THR A 224 -0.65 12.96 2.38
N LEU A 225 0.23 13.32 1.45
CA LEU A 225 -0.17 13.81 0.13
C LEU A 225 -1.04 12.78 -0.60
N LYS A 226 -1.62 13.20 -1.73
CA LYS A 226 -2.27 12.22 -2.62
C LYS A 226 -1.32 11.05 -2.89
N PRO A 227 -1.82 9.80 -3.00
CA PRO A 227 -0.98 8.60 -3.09
C PRO A 227 0.09 8.62 -4.17
N HIS A 228 -0.18 9.25 -5.31
CA HIS A 228 0.83 9.41 -6.38
C HIS A 228 1.94 10.36 -5.95
N GLY A 229 1.62 11.56 -5.48
CA GLY A 229 2.61 12.55 -5.04
C GLY A 229 3.49 12.04 -3.90
N TRP A 230 2.90 11.31 -2.94
CA TRP A 230 3.67 10.70 -1.86
C TRP A 230 4.69 9.66 -2.38
N ARG A 231 4.29 8.82 -3.36
CA ARG A 231 5.21 7.83 -3.96
C ARG A 231 6.30 8.48 -4.80
N SER A 232 5.96 9.54 -5.53
CA SER A 232 6.93 10.33 -6.29
C SER A 232 7.99 10.92 -5.36
N LEU A 233 7.56 11.56 -4.26
CA LEU A 233 8.45 12.13 -3.26
C LEU A 233 9.30 11.08 -2.56
N PHE A 234 8.75 9.87 -2.31
CA PHE A 234 9.49 8.75 -1.76
C PHE A 234 10.62 8.30 -2.71
N GLY A 235 10.34 8.18 -4.00
CA GLY A 235 11.35 7.85 -5.02
C GLY A 235 12.40 8.96 -5.17
N GLU A 236 11.98 10.23 -5.20
CA GLU A 236 12.90 11.37 -5.25
C GLU A 236 13.85 11.39 -4.05
N CYS A 237 13.33 11.17 -2.85
CA CYS A 237 14.12 11.09 -1.62
C CYS A 237 15.20 9.99 -1.72
N LEU A 238 14.83 8.79 -2.18
CA LEU A 238 15.79 7.69 -2.36
C LEU A 238 16.88 8.06 -3.38
N SER A 239 16.52 8.65 -4.49
CA SER A 239 17.47 9.06 -5.54
C SER A 239 18.41 10.14 -5.05
N LYS A 240 17.91 11.18 -4.34
CA LYS A 240 18.74 12.24 -3.76
C LYS A 240 19.71 11.73 -2.68
N LEU A 241 19.30 10.69 -1.95
CA LEU A 241 20.15 9.99 -0.98
C LEU A 241 21.07 8.93 -1.65
N LYS A 242 21.00 8.77 -2.97
CA LYS A 242 21.74 7.74 -3.74
C LYS A 242 21.47 6.31 -3.24
N LEU A 243 20.20 6.05 -2.88
CA LEU A 243 19.76 4.77 -2.34
C LEU A 243 19.05 3.87 -3.36
N ASP A 244 19.04 4.23 -4.65
CA ASP A 244 18.32 3.53 -5.71
C ASP A 244 18.73 2.05 -5.82
N LYS A 245 20.03 1.75 -5.69
CA LYS A 245 20.56 0.39 -5.81
C LYS A 245 20.04 -0.61 -4.78
N TRP A 246 19.48 -0.14 -3.67
CA TRP A 246 18.93 -1.01 -2.61
C TRP A 246 17.45 -1.30 -2.79
N GLU A 247 16.82 -0.83 -3.85
CA GLU A 247 15.42 -1.13 -4.22
C GLU A 247 14.39 -0.94 -3.10
N PHE A 248 14.59 0.05 -2.22
CA PHE A 248 13.60 0.36 -1.20
C PHE A 248 12.27 0.75 -1.83
N ARG A 249 11.19 0.22 -1.29
CA ARG A 249 9.82 0.50 -1.70
C ARG A 249 9.02 1.03 -0.51
N PRO A 250 7.88 1.69 -0.70
CA PRO A 250 7.04 2.12 0.41
C PRO A 250 6.75 1.03 1.46
N TYR A 251 6.70 -0.23 1.02
CA TYR A 251 6.51 -1.38 1.90
C TYR A 251 7.74 -1.69 2.77
N SER A 252 8.91 -1.19 2.41
CA SER A 252 10.15 -1.31 3.19
C SER A 252 10.04 -0.65 4.56
N LEU A 253 9.20 0.40 4.71
CA LEU A 253 8.89 1.01 6.01
C LEU A 253 8.31 0.00 6.99
N ARG A 254 7.27 -0.73 6.59
CA ARG A 254 6.62 -1.74 7.44
C ARG A 254 7.54 -2.90 7.76
N ARG A 255 8.34 -3.36 6.78
CA ARG A 255 9.31 -4.44 7.01
C ARG A 255 10.41 -3.99 7.95
N GLY A 256 10.95 -2.80 7.73
CA GLY A 256 11.98 -2.20 8.58
C GLY A 256 11.49 -1.99 10.01
N GLY A 257 10.30 -1.42 10.19
CA GLY A 257 9.70 -1.24 11.50
C GLY A 257 9.50 -2.55 12.26
N ALA A 258 9.04 -3.60 11.58
CA ALA A 258 8.88 -4.92 12.19
C ALA A 258 10.22 -5.55 12.61
N THR A 259 11.24 -5.45 11.75
CA THR A 259 12.57 -5.97 12.05
C THR A 259 13.23 -5.17 13.17
N HIS A 260 13.10 -3.83 13.14
CA HIS A 260 13.57 -2.93 14.21
C HIS A 260 12.91 -3.28 15.56
N LEU A 261 11.60 -3.43 15.59
CA LEU A 261 10.86 -3.81 16.80
C LEU A 261 11.34 -5.16 17.34
N PHE A 262 11.54 -6.15 16.46
CA PHE A 262 12.04 -7.46 16.88
C PHE A 262 13.45 -7.39 17.47
N VAL A 263 14.36 -6.68 16.81
CA VAL A 263 15.72 -6.47 17.33
C VAL A 263 15.72 -5.77 18.69
N LYS A 264 14.81 -4.76 18.85
CA LYS A 264 14.71 -3.99 20.09
C LYS A 264 14.12 -4.79 21.26
N CYS A 265 13.13 -5.66 21.02
CA CYS A 265 12.40 -6.34 22.12
C CYS A 265 12.61 -7.85 22.20
N GLY A 266 13.22 -8.50 21.21
CA GLY A 266 13.42 -9.96 21.15
C GLY A 266 12.14 -10.81 21.12
N SER A 267 10.95 -10.18 21.06
CA SER A 267 9.67 -10.87 21.19
C SER A 267 8.92 -10.94 19.87
N LEU A 268 8.70 -12.16 19.38
CA LEU A 268 7.90 -12.42 18.20
C LEU A 268 6.43 -12.02 18.42
N ASP A 269 5.89 -12.27 19.62
CA ASP A 269 4.48 -11.98 19.94
C ASP A 269 4.19 -10.48 19.91
N ARG A 270 5.10 -9.65 20.41
CA ARG A 270 4.99 -8.19 20.30
C ARG A 270 4.96 -7.74 18.85
N VAL A 271 5.81 -8.34 18.00
CA VAL A 271 5.84 -8.02 16.58
C VAL A 271 4.57 -8.50 15.86
N LEU A 272 4.04 -9.67 16.21
CA LEU A 272 2.77 -10.19 15.70
C LEU A 272 1.62 -9.24 16.00
N LEU A 273 1.51 -8.81 17.26
CA LEU A 273 0.49 -7.87 17.71
C LEU A 273 0.60 -6.52 17.00
N ALA A 274 1.77 -5.89 17.05
CA ALA A 274 2.02 -4.60 16.42
C ALA A 274 1.82 -4.66 14.90
N GLY A 275 2.27 -5.73 14.26
CA GLY A 275 2.11 -5.97 12.82
C GLY A 275 0.72 -6.48 12.42
N ARG A 276 -0.12 -6.85 13.39
CA ARG A 276 -1.47 -7.41 13.13
C ARG A 276 -1.40 -8.62 12.19
N TRP A 277 -0.45 -9.52 12.46
CA TRP A 277 -0.32 -10.80 11.76
C TRP A 277 -0.97 -11.92 12.56
N THR A 278 -1.92 -12.60 11.93
CA THR A 278 -2.58 -13.78 12.54
C THR A 278 -1.76 -15.04 12.41
N ALA A 279 -0.94 -15.14 11.36
CA ALA A 279 -0.14 -16.32 11.09
C ALA A 279 1.33 -16.10 11.47
N ILE A 280 1.81 -16.83 12.47
CA ILE A 280 3.22 -16.86 12.89
C ILE A 280 4.16 -17.13 11.71
N LYS A 281 3.78 -18.06 10.80
CA LYS A 281 4.56 -18.39 9.60
C LYS A 281 4.83 -17.14 8.75
N THR A 282 3.84 -16.26 8.61
CA THR A 282 4.00 -15.02 7.84
C THR A 282 5.01 -14.09 8.50
N ALA A 283 4.90 -13.85 9.80
CA ALA A 283 5.83 -13.00 10.53
C ALA A 283 7.27 -13.56 10.53
N LYS A 284 7.45 -14.88 10.74
CA LYS A 284 8.77 -15.53 10.66
C LYS A 284 9.44 -15.30 9.30
N VAL A 285 8.71 -15.45 8.19
CA VAL A 285 9.26 -15.16 6.85
C VAL A 285 9.69 -13.70 6.72
N TYR A 286 8.94 -12.76 7.29
CA TYR A 286 9.31 -11.34 7.29
C TYR A 286 10.57 -11.09 8.10
N LEU A 287 10.64 -11.62 9.31
CA LEU A 287 11.76 -11.39 10.22
C LEU A 287 13.04 -12.09 9.76
N ASN A 288 12.97 -13.37 9.39
CA ASN A 288 14.15 -14.11 8.95
C ASN A 288 14.75 -13.49 7.67
N SER A 289 13.92 -13.23 6.64
CA SER A 289 14.43 -12.55 5.45
C SER A 289 14.83 -11.10 5.71
N GLY A 290 14.21 -10.44 6.68
CA GLY A 290 14.56 -9.09 7.10
C GLY A 290 15.91 -9.03 7.78
N LEU A 291 16.18 -9.91 8.74
CA LEU A 291 17.47 -9.99 9.43
C LEU A 291 18.60 -10.36 8.48
N ALA A 292 18.41 -11.34 7.59
CA ALA A 292 19.40 -11.69 6.58
C ALA A 292 19.72 -10.49 5.66
N MET A 293 18.69 -9.82 5.14
CA MET A 293 18.89 -8.63 4.31
C MET A 293 19.55 -7.46 5.05
N LEU A 294 19.35 -7.31 6.37
CA LEU A 294 20.06 -6.27 7.13
C LEU A 294 21.56 -6.47 7.16
N THR A 295 22.04 -7.72 7.20
CA THR A 295 23.48 -8.02 7.16
C THR A 295 24.06 -7.75 5.76
N GLU A 296 23.26 -7.87 4.71
CA GLU A 296 23.65 -7.60 3.32
C GLU A 296 23.55 -6.11 2.96
N LEU A 297 22.75 -5.33 3.70
CA LEU A 297 22.55 -3.90 3.46
C LEU A 297 23.76 -3.08 3.94
N GLN A 298 24.84 -3.14 3.20
CA GLN A 298 26.04 -2.34 3.45
C GLN A 298 25.86 -0.92 2.89
N ILE A 299 25.12 -0.07 3.61
CA ILE A 299 24.92 1.33 3.22
C ILE A 299 26.02 2.18 3.84
N PRO A 300 26.82 2.90 3.06
CA PRO A 300 27.88 3.76 3.57
C PRO A 300 27.30 4.83 4.51
N LYS A 301 27.82 4.91 5.73
CA LYS A 301 27.39 5.92 6.71
C LYS A 301 27.56 7.35 6.21
N THR A 302 28.52 7.58 5.33
CA THR A 302 28.78 8.88 4.68
C THR A 302 27.60 9.40 3.85
N LEU A 303 26.77 8.53 3.31
CA LEU A 303 25.56 8.92 2.59
C LEU A 303 24.44 9.41 3.53
N LEU A 304 24.40 8.90 4.74
CA LEU A 304 23.29 9.09 5.69
C LEU A 304 23.61 10.18 6.74
N SER A 305 24.87 10.30 7.15
CA SER A 305 25.31 11.16 8.27
C SER A 305 24.95 12.65 8.09
N PRO A 306 25.00 13.27 6.90
CA PRO A 306 24.65 14.68 6.73
C PRO A 306 23.20 14.99 7.16
N PHE A 307 22.31 14.03 7.02
CA PHE A 307 20.87 14.18 7.31
C PHE A 307 20.52 13.79 8.75
N HIS A 308 21.34 13.00 9.43
CA HIS A 308 21.09 12.59 10.80
C HIS A 308 21.16 13.75 11.80
N SER A 309 21.99 14.74 11.56
CA SER A 309 22.07 15.95 12.39
C SER A 309 20.77 16.76 12.30
N VAL A 310 20.20 16.88 11.10
CA VAL A 310 18.93 17.54 10.85
C VAL A 310 17.80 16.79 11.53
N TYR A 311 17.76 15.46 11.40
CA TYR A 311 16.80 14.61 12.10
C TYR A 311 16.85 14.85 13.62
N LYS A 312 18.02 14.80 14.24
CA LYS A 312 18.18 15.04 15.69
C LYS A 312 17.67 16.41 16.10
N LYS A 313 18.11 17.47 15.40
CA LYS A 313 17.71 18.85 15.72
C LYS A 313 16.20 19.05 15.68
N ASN A 314 15.52 18.52 14.67
CA ASN A 314 14.09 18.75 14.47
C ASN A 314 13.18 17.88 15.34
N LEU A 315 13.66 16.73 15.82
CA LEU A 315 12.91 15.89 16.76
C LEU A 315 13.07 16.29 18.21
N THR A 316 14.18 16.96 18.56
CA THR A 316 14.43 17.46 19.92
C THR A 316 13.89 18.87 20.15
N GLN A 317 13.64 19.64 19.07
CA GLN A 317 13.03 20.98 19.09
C GLN A 317 11.95 21.07 18.01
N PRO A 318 10.73 20.62 18.27
CA PRO A 318 9.67 20.66 17.27
C PRO A 318 9.18 22.09 17.05
N SER A 319 9.68 22.73 16.00
CA SER A 319 9.13 23.97 15.46
C SER A 319 8.36 23.65 14.19
N LEU A 320 7.12 23.23 14.33
CA LEU A 320 6.19 23.06 13.18
C LEU A 320 5.59 24.41 12.71
N GLU A 321 6.14 25.56 13.13
CA GLU A 321 5.65 26.87 12.70
C GLU A 321 5.71 27.12 11.19
N GLN A 322 6.34 26.25 10.41
CA GLN A 322 6.46 26.38 8.95
C GLN A 322 5.66 25.34 8.15
N ALA A 323 4.80 24.55 8.76
CA ALA A 323 3.95 23.60 8.04
C ALA A 323 2.76 24.32 7.36
N ARG A 324 3.03 25.20 6.41
CA ARG A 324 2.02 25.61 5.43
C ARG A 324 1.79 24.41 4.51
N PRO A 325 0.52 24.07 4.17
CA PRO A 325 0.25 23.03 3.21
C PRO A 325 0.99 23.35 1.90
N ASP A 326 1.71 22.37 1.35
CA ASP A 326 2.47 22.49 0.11
C ASP A 326 1.66 23.26 -0.96
N ARG A 327 2.07 24.47 -1.27
CA ARG A 327 1.56 25.15 -2.45
C ARG A 327 2.07 24.40 -3.66
N PRO A 328 1.20 24.01 -4.59
CA PRO A 328 1.68 23.42 -5.84
C PRO A 328 2.64 24.41 -6.50
N SER A 329 3.85 23.95 -6.80
CA SER A 329 4.84 24.72 -7.53
C SER A 329 4.19 25.26 -8.80
N ARG A 330 4.09 26.57 -8.92
CA ARG A 330 3.70 27.25 -10.15
C ARG A 330 4.81 26.98 -11.17
N THR A 331 4.63 25.94 -11.98
CA THR A 331 5.38 25.82 -13.24
C THR A 331 4.98 27.02 -14.10
N GLY A 332 5.95 27.88 -14.36
CA GLY A 332 5.78 29.10 -15.13
C GLY A 332 5.28 28.80 -16.54
N GLY A 333 4.00 29.02 -16.76
CA GLY A 333 3.43 29.13 -18.08
C GLY A 333 3.84 30.46 -18.69
N ARG A 334 4.75 30.44 -19.67
CA ARG A 334 5.04 31.57 -20.53
C ARG A 334 3.74 32.03 -21.21
N GLY A 335 3.22 33.18 -20.80
CA GLY A 335 2.12 33.85 -21.43
C GLY A 335 2.49 34.31 -22.84
N THR A 336 1.96 33.66 -23.84
CA THR A 336 1.92 34.20 -25.22
C THR A 336 0.91 35.34 -25.24
N LYS A 337 1.41 36.54 -25.39
CA LYS A 337 0.61 37.77 -25.67
C LYS A 337 -0.12 37.58 -27.01
N ARG A 338 -1.40 37.34 -26.98
CA ARG A 338 -2.27 37.51 -28.16
C ARG A 338 -2.49 39.02 -28.39
N LYS A 339 -1.99 39.52 -29.52
CA LYS A 339 -2.29 40.84 -30.07
C LYS A 339 -3.79 40.91 -30.39
N ALA A 340 -4.48 41.89 -29.80
CA ALA A 340 -5.83 42.28 -30.19
C ALA A 340 -5.76 43.03 -31.51
N SER A 341 -6.37 42.48 -32.56
CA SER A 341 -6.64 43.22 -33.78
C SER A 341 -8.00 43.93 -33.66
N LYS A 342 -7.94 45.27 -33.71
CA LYS A 342 -9.10 46.14 -33.91
C LYS A 342 -9.66 45.88 -35.31
N THR A 343 -10.89 45.48 -35.39
CA THR A 343 -11.69 45.61 -36.63
C THR A 343 -12.78 46.68 -36.45
N ARG A 344 -12.76 47.62 -37.38
CA ARG A 344 -13.60 48.78 -37.53
C ARG A 344 -15.05 48.36 -37.91
N LYS A 345 -15.95 49.17 -37.36
CA LYS A 345 -17.36 49.28 -37.80
C LYS A 345 -17.48 49.60 -39.31
N GLY A 346 -18.37 48.93 -40.00
CA GLY A 346 -18.93 49.34 -41.27
C GLY A 346 -20.39 48.88 -41.30
N GLY A 347 -21.30 49.83 -41.34
CA GLY A 347 -22.72 49.62 -41.36
C GLY A 347 -23.22 49.36 -42.79
N GLY A 348 -24.47 48.98 -42.94
CA GLY A 348 -25.18 48.85 -44.19
C GLY A 348 -26.41 47.99 -44.09
N SER A 349 -27.54 48.62 -44.09
CA SER A 349 -28.90 48.09 -44.24
C SER A 349 -29.05 47.06 -45.35
N PHE A 350 -29.81 46.03 -45.13
CA PHE A 350 -31.12 45.73 -45.71
C PHE A 350 -31.72 44.54 -44.99
#